data_91e137f500dfaf37d537edb7cd115dd5
#
_entry.id   91e137f500dfaf37d537edb7cd115dd5
#
_cell.length_a   1.000
_cell.length_b   1.000
_cell.length_c   1.000
_cell.angle_alpha   90.00
_cell.angle_beta   90.00
_cell.angle_gamma   90.00
#
_symmetry.space_group_name_H-M   'P 1'
#
loop_
_entity.id
_entity.type
_entity.pdbx_description
1 polymer ?
#
loop_
_entity_poly.entity_id
_entity_poly.type
_entity_poly.pdbx_seq_one_letter_code
_entity_poly.pdbx_strand_id
1 'polypeptide(L)'
;VVARPCNPSRRAFLTVLASGAALAACGDSRAGKGTPRVGLALGGGGARGLAHIPFLELLDDLEVRPHRIAGTSIGAVFGTLYAAGRSGREIRELMTGLVGDGREDSLFNGDRFRWLEYIDLALGGGGLLDTADFLEFLHDALGRDTFRELETPTRVVATDLWRREAVVFESGPLLPAVQASIALPGIFQPVVLDGRVLVDGGLVNPVPWDLLTDCDVVVALDVIGERSREDGEVLGVLESVFLSFQAAQEALVEERLRLAPPELYIKPPIHDIRVLDFHRAGEIYDQAKPALQELRWGLKRLLG
;
A
#
# COMPACT_ATOMS: atom_id res chain seq x y z
N VAL A 1 48.99 -11.90 9.93
CA VAL A 1 50.10 -10.96 9.74
C VAL A 1 49.50 -9.75 9.05
N VAL A 2 49.08 -8.81 9.82
CA VAL A 2 49.64 -7.49 10.15
C VAL A 2 49.84 -6.57 8.92
N ALA A 3 49.05 -5.49 8.83
CA ALA A 3 49.55 -4.12 8.91
C ALA A 3 48.44 -3.10 8.74
N ARG A 4 48.28 -2.25 9.75
CA ARG A 4 47.72 -0.90 9.62
C ARG A 4 48.78 0.05 9.09
N PRO A 5 48.41 1.14 8.42
CA PRO A 5 49.02 2.42 8.81
C PRO A 5 48.01 3.54 8.91
N CYS A 6 48.12 4.26 9.98
CA CYS A 6 48.72 5.61 10.18
C CYS A 6 47.93 6.78 9.62
N ASN A 7 47.41 7.51 10.59
CA ASN A 7 46.88 8.88 10.56
C ASN A 7 48.08 9.88 10.51
N PRO A 8 47.97 11.03 9.86
CA PRO A 8 48.60 12.23 10.41
C PRO A 8 47.65 13.44 10.58
N SER A 9 47.49 13.80 11.81
CA SER A 9 47.74 15.07 12.50
C SER A 9 47.33 16.42 11.87
N ARG A 10 46.44 17.04 12.58
CA ARG A 10 46.29 18.47 12.94
C ARG A 10 47.48 19.40 12.58
N ARG A 11 47.15 20.53 11.98
CA ARG A 11 47.66 21.84 12.48
C ARG A 11 46.79 23.01 11.98
N ALA A 12 46.48 23.85 12.92
CA ALA A 12 45.75 25.09 12.89
C ALA A 12 46.41 26.16 12.04
N PHE A 13 45.62 27.10 11.51
CA PHE A 13 46.00 28.49 11.40
C PHE A 13 44.78 29.39 11.63
N LEU A 14 44.85 30.10 12.72
CA LEU A 14 44.01 31.26 13.05
C LEU A 14 44.48 32.45 12.17
N THR A 15 43.56 33.22 11.63
CA THR A 15 43.77 34.65 11.38
C THR A 15 42.43 35.37 11.51
N VAL A 16 42.41 36.26 12.47
CA VAL A 16 41.40 37.26 12.85
C VAL A 16 41.56 38.48 11.97
N LEU A 17 40.46 39.14 11.59
CA LEU A 17 40.24 40.59 11.50
C LEU A 17 38.86 40.84 10.87
N ALA A 18 37.87 41.20 11.57
CA ALA A 18 37.34 42.48 12.04
C ALA A 18 36.73 43.38 10.94
N SER A 19 35.48 43.72 11.21
CA SER A 19 34.76 44.95 10.87
C SER A 19 33.81 44.90 9.65
N GLY A 20 32.54 45.10 9.98
CA GLY A 20 31.50 45.47 9.02
C GLY A 20 30.11 45.11 9.53
N ALA A 21 29.60 45.87 10.50
CA ALA A 21 28.17 45.80 10.87
C ALA A 21 27.34 46.32 9.72
N ALA A 22 26.74 45.40 8.97
CA ALA A 22 25.59 45.68 8.13
C ALA A 22 24.37 45.04 8.81
N LEU A 23 23.55 45.87 9.43
CA LEU A 23 22.18 45.53 9.80
C LEU A 23 21.42 45.22 8.51
N ALA A 24 21.51 43.98 8.06
CA ALA A 24 20.57 43.45 7.08
C ALA A 24 19.30 43.11 7.87
N ALA A 25 18.27 43.88 7.62
CA ALA A 25 16.90 43.57 8.00
C ALA A 25 16.64 42.11 7.63
N CYS A 26 16.41 41.26 8.61
CA CYS A 26 15.76 39.98 8.40
C CYS A 26 14.35 40.30 7.89
N GLY A 27 14.23 40.48 6.58
CA GLY A 27 12.96 40.38 5.90
C GLY A 27 12.47 38.98 6.17
N ASP A 28 11.37 38.88 6.88
CA ASP A 28 10.57 37.71 7.07
C ASP A 28 10.11 37.27 5.68
N SER A 29 10.94 36.53 4.95
CA SER A 29 10.54 35.88 3.70
C SER A 29 9.63 34.70 4.07
N ARG A 30 8.43 35.00 4.49
CA ARG A 30 7.27 34.12 4.28
C ARG A 30 6.98 34.10 2.79
N ALA A 31 7.90 33.56 1.99
CA ALA A 31 7.56 33.03 0.69
C ALA A 31 6.44 32.04 0.95
N GLY A 32 5.27 32.28 0.40
CA GLY A 32 4.09 31.45 0.59
C GLY A 32 4.47 30.00 0.36
N LYS A 33 4.50 29.20 1.42
CA LYS A 33 4.62 27.76 1.29
C LYS A 33 3.38 27.32 0.54
N GLY A 34 3.56 26.88 -0.70
CA GLY A 34 2.48 26.22 -1.45
C GLY A 34 1.88 25.10 -0.60
N THR A 35 0.65 24.70 -0.91
CA THR A 35 0.02 23.55 -0.22
C THR A 35 0.98 22.36 -0.22
N PRO A 36 1.26 21.73 0.95
CA PRO A 36 2.15 20.58 1.03
C PRO A 36 1.72 19.46 0.08
N ARG A 37 2.68 18.87 -0.61
CA ARG A 37 2.43 17.72 -1.50
C ARG A 37 2.29 16.47 -0.66
N VAL A 38 1.09 15.90 -0.64
CA VAL A 38 0.79 14.68 0.12
C VAL A 38 1.08 13.46 -0.74
N GLY A 39 1.91 12.56 -0.22
CA GLY A 39 2.11 11.22 -0.76
C GLY A 39 1.26 10.20 0.01
N LEU A 40 0.63 9.26 -0.71
CA LEU A 40 -0.20 8.22 -0.12
C LEU A 40 0.39 6.83 -0.44
N ALA A 41 0.85 6.12 0.58
CA ALA A 41 1.30 4.74 0.47
C ALA A 41 0.22 3.78 0.96
N LEU A 42 -0.21 2.86 0.12
CA LEU A 42 -1.23 1.86 0.40
C LEU A 42 -0.59 0.46 0.44
N GLY A 43 -0.61 -0.16 1.62
CA GLY A 43 0.00 -1.46 1.85
C GLY A 43 -0.80 -2.63 1.30
N GLY A 44 -0.14 -3.78 1.16
CA GLY A 44 -0.75 -5.08 0.89
C GLY A 44 -1.45 -5.64 2.12
N GLY A 45 -2.35 -6.62 1.93
CA GLY A 45 -3.05 -7.26 3.04
C GLY A 45 -4.21 -8.17 2.64
N GLY A 46 -4.41 -8.43 1.34
CA GLY A 46 -5.54 -9.21 0.83
C GLY A 46 -6.88 -8.57 1.22
N ALA A 47 -7.83 -9.34 1.76
CA ALA A 47 -9.13 -8.85 2.17
C ALA A 47 -9.07 -7.70 3.19
N ARG A 48 -8.06 -7.71 4.09
CA ARG A 48 -7.86 -6.61 5.05
C ARG A 48 -7.63 -5.26 4.35
N GLY A 49 -7.17 -5.29 3.10
CA GLY A 49 -7.04 -4.10 2.26
C GLY A 49 -8.34 -3.36 1.99
N LEU A 50 -9.51 -3.98 2.17
CA LEU A 50 -10.80 -3.28 2.15
C LEU A 50 -10.81 -2.10 3.15
N ALA A 51 -10.00 -2.17 4.22
CA ALA A 51 -9.82 -1.06 5.15
C ALA A 51 -9.29 0.22 4.48
N HIS A 52 -8.62 0.16 3.33
CA HIS A 52 -8.21 1.37 2.61
C HIS A 52 -9.40 2.23 2.20
N ILE A 53 -10.54 1.62 1.89
CA ILE A 53 -11.72 2.33 1.36
C ILE A 53 -12.20 3.44 2.30
N PRO A 54 -12.50 3.20 3.60
CA PRO A 54 -12.91 4.28 4.50
C PRO A 54 -11.84 5.37 4.69
N PHE A 55 -10.55 5.07 4.50
CA PHE A 55 -9.50 6.09 4.50
C PHE A 55 -9.54 6.95 3.24
N LEU A 56 -9.80 6.35 2.08
CA LEU A 56 -9.97 7.09 0.82
C LEU A 56 -11.21 8.00 0.87
N GLU A 57 -12.33 7.50 1.42
CA GLU A 57 -13.53 8.31 1.67
C GLU A 57 -13.22 9.50 2.59
N LEU A 58 -12.44 9.27 3.65
CA LEU A 58 -12.03 10.35 4.56
C LEU A 58 -11.14 11.38 3.88
N LEU A 59 -10.23 10.98 2.99
CA LEU A 59 -9.43 11.90 2.18
C LEU A 59 -10.32 12.76 1.27
N ASP A 60 -11.34 12.15 0.64
CA ASP A 60 -12.33 12.87 -0.16
C ASP A 60 -13.11 13.88 0.68
N ASP A 61 -13.61 13.49 1.86
CA ASP A 61 -14.34 14.36 2.79
C ASP A 61 -13.50 15.54 3.30
N LEU A 62 -12.19 15.35 3.39
CA LEU A 62 -11.22 16.39 3.80
C LEU A 62 -10.68 17.20 2.61
N GLU A 63 -11.13 16.90 1.38
CA GLU A 63 -10.63 17.50 0.14
C GLU A 63 -9.10 17.38 -0.01
N VAL A 64 -8.48 16.34 0.59
CA VAL A 64 -7.06 16.05 0.48
C VAL A 64 -6.80 15.16 -0.72
N ARG A 65 -6.24 15.75 -1.79
CA ARG A 65 -5.83 15.00 -2.99
C ARG A 65 -4.36 14.65 -2.93
N PRO A 66 -4.00 13.36 -2.97
CA PRO A 66 -2.60 12.96 -3.01
C PRO A 66 -1.89 13.52 -4.26
N HIS A 67 -0.69 14.05 -4.06
CA HIS A 67 0.20 14.43 -5.15
C HIS A 67 0.76 13.21 -5.88
N ARG A 68 0.98 12.12 -5.15
CA ARG A 68 1.44 10.83 -5.65
C ARG A 68 0.89 9.69 -4.80
N ILE A 69 0.66 8.54 -5.44
CA ILE A 69 0.25 7.31 -4.77
C ILE A 69 1.31 6.24 -5.01
N ALA A 70 1.59 5.42 -3.99
CA ALA A 70 2.34 4.18 -4.15
C ALA A 70 1.55 3.03 -3.54
N GLY A 71 1.42 1.93 -4.25
CA GLY A 71 0.60 0.80 -3.82
C GLY A 71 1.27 -0.56 -4.00
N THR A 72 1.00 -1.47 -3.08
CA THR A 72 1.45 -2.85 -3.13
C THR A 72 0.24 -3.77 -3.00
N SER A 73 0.13 -4.80 -3.86
CA SER A 73 -0.93 -5.81 -3.81
C SER A 73 -2.32 -5.16 -3.87
N ILE A 74 -3.21 -5.46 -2.94
CA ILE A 74 -4.55 -4.83 -2.85
C ILE A 74 -4.46 -3.30 -2.72
N GLY A 75 -3.38 -2.77 -2.12
CA GLY A 75 -3.12 -1.34 -2.09
C GLY A 75 -2.82 -0.75 -3.47
N ALA A 76 -2.24 -1.53 -4.39
CA ALA A 76 -2.08 -1.13 -5.79
C ALA A 76 -3.43 -1.09 -6.52
N VAL A 77 -4.34 -2.04 -6.24
CA VAL A 77 -5.71 -2.03 -6.80
C VAL A 77 -6.44 -0.76 -6.39
N PHE A 78 -6.55 -0.49 -5.09
CA PHE A 78 -7.29 0.69 -4.62
C PHE A 78 -6.57 2.00 -4.96
N GLY A 79 -5.24 1.99 -4.92
CA GLY A 79 -4.45 3.16 -5.30
C GLY A 79 -4.63 3.54 -6.76
N THR A 80 -4.68 2.58 -7.68
CA THR A 80 -4.90 2.84 -9.11
C THR A 80 -6.34 3.22 -9.42
N LEU A 81 -7.34 2.62 -8.77
CA LEU A 81 -8.74 3.03 -8.89
C LEU A 81 -8.93 4.49 -8.44
N TYR A 82 -8.35 4.85 -7.30
CA TYR A 82 -8.40 6.21 -6.77
C TYR A 82 -7.64 7.20 -7.66
N ALA A 83 -6.47 6.79 -8.17
CA ALA A 83 -5.68 7.58 -9.12
C ALA A 83 -6.35 7.75 -10.48
N ALA A 84 -7.22 6.82 -10.88
CA ALA A 84 -8.04 6.92 -12.09
C ALA A 84 -9.22 7.90 -11.97
N GLY A 85 -9.37 8.54 -10.79
CA GLY A 85 -10.40 9.54 -10.51
C GLY A 85 -11.64 8.99 -9.78
N ARG A 86 -11.64 7.69 -9.38
CA ARG A 86 -12.72 7.15 -8.56
C ARG A 86 -12.63 7.71 -7.15
N SER A 87 -13.75 8.15 -6.60
CA SER A 87 -13.87 8.49 -5.18
C SER A 87 -13.82 7.23 -4.30
N GLY A 88 -13.47 7.39 -3.02
CA GLY A 88 -13.55 6.30 -2.05
C GLY A 88 -14.94 5.66 -1.98
N ARG A 89 -16.00 6.46 -2.14
CA ARG A 89 -17.39 5.98 -2.20
C ARG A 89 -17.67 5.12 -3.42
N GLU A 90 -17.24 5.55 -4.62
CA GLU A 90 -17.38 4.73 -5.85
C GLU A 90 -16.60 3.43 -5.75
N ILE A 91 -15.41 3.46 -5.14
CA ILE A 91 -14.61 2.25 -4.87
C ILE A 91 -15.37 1.32 -3.91
N ARG A 92 -16.02 1.86 -2.87
CA ARG A 92 -16.88 1.07 -1.98
C ARG A 92 -18.03 0.41 -2.73
N GLU A 93 -18.72 1.14 -3.59
CA GLU A 93 -19.83 0.64 -4.39
C GLU A 93 -19.39 -0.48 -5.34
N LEU A 94 -18.25 -0.30 -6.00
CA LEU A 94 -17.62 -1.33 -6.83
C LEU A 94 -17.34 -2.61 -6.02
N MET A 95 -16.73 -2.46 -4.84
CA MET A 95 -16.40 -3.61 -3.98
C MET A 95 -17.65 -4.25 -3.39
N THR A 96 -18.67 -3.47 -2.99
CA THR A 96 -19.95 -4.03 -2.54
C THR A 96 -20.63 -4.82 -3.66
N GLY A 97 -20.58 -4.35 -4.90
CA GLY A 97 -21.06 -5.07 -6.07
C GLY A 97 -20.29 -6.36 -6.35
N LEU A 98 -19.02 -6.46 -5.95
CA LEU A 98 -18.14 -7.59 -6.17
C LEU A 98 -18.20 -8.63 -5.03
N VAL A 99 -18.21 -8.19 -3.76
CA VAL A 99 -18.08 -9.07 -2.59
C VAL A 99 -19.31 -9.08 -1.65
N GLY A 100 -20.33 -8.27 -1.96
CA GLY A 100 -21.46 -8.04 -1.06
C GLY A 100 -21.11 -7.06 0.06
N ASP A 101 -22.13 -6.65 0.81
CA ASP A 101 -21.98 -5.74 1.95
C ASP A 101 -21.71 -6.48 3.28
N GLY A 102 -21.54 -7.80 3.23
CA GLY A 102 -21.33 -8.65 4.41
C GLY A 102 -22.58 -8.80 5.30
N ARG A 103 -23.76 -8.37 4.83
CA ARG A 103 -25.04 -8.59 5.49
C ARG A 103 -25.72 -9.80 4.88
N GLU A 104 -26.25 -10.69 5.71
CA GLU A 104 -26.87 -11.96 5.30
C GLU A 104 -28.08 -11.82 4.35
N ASP A 105 -28.62 -10.60 4.15
CA ASP A 105 -29.80 -10.36 3.34
C ASP A 105 -29.55 -10.04 1.86
N SER A 106 -28.29 -10.04 1.40
CA SER A 106 -27.97 -9.75 -0.01
C SER A 106 -28.08 -11.01 -0.87
N LEU A 107 -29.32 -11.49 -1.08
CA LEU A 107 -29.66 -12.66 -1.91
C LEU A 107 -29.65 -12.39 -3.42
N PHE A 108 -29.05 -11.31 -3.92
CA PHE A 108 -29.14 -10.92 -5.32
C PHE A 108 -27.80 -10.73 -5.98
N ASN A 109 -27.40 -11.68 -6.75
CA ASN A 109 -26.61 -11.75 -7.99
C ASN A 109 -25.64 -12.94 -8.01
N GLY A 110 -26.20 -14.13 -8.18
CA GLY A 110 -25.53 -15.43 -8.10
C GLY A 110 -24.44 -15.71 -9.13
N ASP A 111 -24.24 -14.89 -10.16
CA ASP A 111 -23.27 -15.22 -11.22
C ASP A 111 -21.94 -14.46 -11.11
N ARG A 112 -21.91 -13.30 -10.45
CA ARG A 112 -20.66 -12.50 -10.27
C ARG A 112 -19.79 -12.96 -9.11
N PHE A 113 -20.33 -13.72 -8.16
CA PHE A 113 -19.65 -14.18 -6.95
C PHE A 113 -18.98 -15.54 -7.08
N ARG A 114 -19.11 -16.22 -8.20
CA ARG A 114 -18.55 -17.57 -8.40
C ARG A 114 -17.03 -17.62 -8.20
N TRP A 115 -16.33 -16.53 -8.42
CA TRP A 115 -14.88 -16.50 -8.21
C TRP A 115 -14.48 -16.57 -6.71
N LEU A 116 -15.29 -16.02 -5.76
CA LEU A 116 -15.06 -16.19 -4.33
C LEU A 116 -15.37 -17.63 -3.87
N GLU A 117 -16.41 -18.27 -4.42
CA GLU A 117 -16.67 -19.68 -4.19
C GLU A 117 -15.54 -20.56 -4.78
N TYR A 118 -14.94 -20.13 -5.89
CA TYR A 118 -13.77 -20.81 -6.45
C TYR A 118 -12.51 -20.61 -5.61
N ILE A 119 -12.36 -19.52 -4.88
CA ILE A 119 -11.26 -19.36 -3.90
C ILE A 119 -11.38 -20.40 -2.79
N ASP A 120 -12.55 -20.57 -2.19
CA ASP A 120 -12.78 -21.58 -1.16
C ASP A 120 -12.63 -23.02 -1.72
N LEU A 121 -13.10 -23.28 -2.94
CA LEU A 121 -12.94 -24.56 -3.59
C LEU A 121 -11.49 -24.84 -4.01
N ALA A 122 -10.75 -23.84 -4.47
CA ALA A 122 -9.34 -23.96 -4.87
C ALA A 122 -8.43 -24.24 -3.66
N LEU A 123 -8.75 -23.68 -2.51
CA LEU A 123 -8.05 -23.96 -1.24
C LEU A 123 -8.32 -25.39 -0.73
N GLY A 124 -9.48 -25.97 -1.07
CA GLY A 124 -9.85 -27.37 -0.76
C GLY A 124 -9.47 -28.40 -1.83
N GLY A 125 -9.20 -27.99 -3.06
CA GLY A 125 -9.08 -28.87 -4.23
C GLY A 125 -7.88 -28.65 -5.15
N GLY A 126 -6.95 -27.72 -4.84
CA GLY A 126 -5.70 -27.56 -5.61
C GLY A 126 -5.81 -26.86 -6.96
N GLY A 127 -6.87 -26.10 -7.21
CA GLY A 127 -7.05 -25.28 -8.41
C GLY A 127 -6.50 -23.85 -8.19
N LEU A 128 -5.64 -23.38 -9.10
CA LEU A 128 -5.27 -21.97 -9.20
C LEU A 128 -6.50 -21.18 -9.72
N LEU A 129 -6.76 -20.02 -9.12
CA LEU A 129 -7.84 -19.14 -9.55
C LEU A 129 -7.66 -18.70 -11.01
N ASP A 130 -8.75 -18.76 -11.77
CA ASP A 130 -8.83 -18.06 -13.05
C ASP A 130 -8.91 -16.55 -12.75
N THR A 131 -7.81 -15.86 -12.96
CA THR A 131 -7.69 -14.42 -12.74
C THR A 131 -8.37 -13.60 -13.84
N ALA A 132 -8.80 -14.22 -14.93
CA ALA A 132 -9.32 -13.52 -16.11
C ALA A 132 -10.53 -12.66 -15.77
N ASP A 133 -11.53 -13.22 -15.08
CA ASP A 133 -12.76 -12.50 -14.71
C ASP A 133 -12.49 -11.33 -13.77
N PHE A 134 -11.55 -11.51 -12.81
CA PHE A 134 -11.14 -10.43 -11.92
C PHE A 134 -10.40 -9.32 -12.66
N LEU A 135 -9.52 -9.68 -13.59
CA LEU A 135 -8.78 -8.71 -14.39
C LEU A 135 -9.68 -7.96 -15.38
N GLU A 136 -10.69 -8.64 -15.96
CA GLU A 136 -11.71 -7.98 -16.78
C GLU A 136 -12.51 -6.98 -15.95
N PHE A 137 -12.99 -7.39 -14.77
CA PHE A 137 -13.66 -6.48 -13.83
C PHE A 137 -12.77 -5.28 -13.49
N LEU A 138 -11.49 -5.52 -13.17
CA LEU A 138 -10.56 -4.47 -12.79
C LEU A 138 -10.27 -3.51 -13.96
N HIS A 139 -10.13 -4.04 -15.18
CA HIS A 139 -9.98 -3.25 -16.40
C HIS A 139 -11.16 -2.29 -16.60
N ASP A 140 -12.39 -2.83 -16.52
CA ASP A 140 -13.61 -2.04 -16.65
C ASP A 140 -13.75 -1.00 -15.53
N ALA A 141 -13.40 -1.38 -14.30
CA ALA A 141 -13.46 -0.49 -13.16
C ALA A 141 -12.42 0.65 -13.26
N LEU A 142 -11.22 0.37 -13.75
CA LEU A 142 -10.17 1.37 -13.96
C LEU A 142 -10.55 2.38 -15.05
N GLY A 143 -11.08 1.89 -16.19
CA GLY A 143 -11.38 2.72 -17.35
C GLY A 143 -10.17 3.47 -17.89
N ARG A 144 -8.96 2.98 -17.64
CA ARG A 144 -7.66 3.53 -18.03
C ARG A 144 -6.73 2.39 -18.41
N ASP A 145 -6.02 2.55 -19.52
CA ASP A 145 -5.10 1.51 -20.04
C ASP A 145 -3.66 1.69 -19.56
N THR A 146 -3.27 2.94 -19.30
CA THR A 146 -1.87 3.29 -19.01
C THR A 146 -1.74 4.18 -17.78
N PHE A 147 -0.56 4.15 -17.15
CA PHE A 147 -0.22 5.06 -16.04
C PHE A 147 -0.34 6.54 -16.41
N ARG A 148 -0.13 6.89 -17.69
CA ARG A 148 -0.22 8.27 -18.16
C ARG A 148 -1.65 8.84 -18.09
N GLU A 149 -2.65 7.98 -18.15
CA GLU A 149 -4.06 8.37 -18.12
C GLU A 149 -4.61 8.55 -16.70
N LEU A 150 -3.81 8.20 -15.68
CA LEU A 150 -4.17 8.40 -14.29
C LEU A 150 -4.13 9.91 -13.95
N GLU A 151 -5.12 10.36 -13.18
CA GLU A 151 -5.19 11.75 -12.69
C GLU A 151 -4.13 12.05 -11.63
N THR A 152 -3.76 11.02 -10.84
CA THR A 152 -2.68 11.09 -9.85
C THR A 152 -1.53 10.18 -10.27
N PRO A 153 -0.28 10.69 -10.37
CA PRO A 153 0.89 9.86 -10.62
C PRO A 153 1.00 8.73 -9.61
N THR A 154 1.14 7.49 -10.10
CA THR A 154 1.06 6.30 -9.25
C THR A 154 2.24 5.39 -9.49
N ARG A 155 2.71 4.75 -8.42
CA ARG A 155 3.71 3.67 -8.42
C ARG A 155 3.08 2.38 -7.93
N VAL A 156 3.26 1.32 -8.70
CA VAL A 156 2.78 -0.03 -8.38
C VAL A 156 3.98 -0.93 -8.15
N VAL A 157 4.00 -1.67 -7.04
CA VAL A 157 5.13 -2.50 -6.65
C VAL A 157 4.83 -3.97 -6.88
N ALA A 158 5.74 -4.65 -7.58
CA ALA A 158 5.81 -6.11 -7.67
C ALA A 158 7.19 -6.60 -7.22
N THR A 159 7.38 -7.91 -7.10
CA THR A 159 8.65 -8.54 -6.76
C THR A 159 9.18 -9.34 -7.94
N ASP A 160 10.42 -9.08 -8.38
CA ASP A 160 11.15 -10.01 -9.26
C ASP A 160 11.60 -11.22 -8.43
N LEU A 161 10.98 -12.36 -8.66
CA LEU A 161 11.19 -13.58 -7.85
C LEU A 161 12.64 -14.09 -7.92
N TRP A 162 13.28 -13.99 -9.10
CA TRP A 162 14.64 -14.49 -9.28
C TRP A 162 15.71 -13.51 -8.82
N ARG A 163 15.49 -12.21 -9.01
CA ARG A 163 16.40 -11.16 -8.56
C ARG A 163 16.21 -10.79 -7.09
N ARG A 164 15.04 -11.12 -6.52
CA ARG A 164 14.66 -10.82 -5.13
C ARG A 164 14.69 -9.32 -4.83
N GLU A 165 14.20 -8.54 -5.78
CA GLU A 165 14.17 -7.07 -5.72
C GLU A 165 12.79 -6.53 -6.06
N ALA A 166 12.51 -5.31 -5.62
CA ALA A 166 11.29 -4.61 -6.00
C ALA A 166 11.34 -4.19 -7.48
N VAL A 167 10.24 -4.41 -8.18
CA VAL A 167 9.97 -3.83 -9.49
C VAL A 167 8.90 -2.78 -9.31
N VAL A 168 9.24 -1.54 -9.61
CA VAL A 168 8.34 -0.39 -9.47
C VAL A 168 7.85 0.01 -10.86
N PHE A 169 6.56 -0.06 -11.08
CA PHE A 169 5.90 0.40 -12.30
C PHE A 169 5.34 1.80 -12.08
N GLU A 170 5.67 2.75 -12.97
CA GLU A 170 5.14 4.11 -12.99
C GLU A 170 4.84 4.61 -14.42
N SER A 171 4.95 3.72 -15.40
CA SER A 171 4.70 3.99 -16.81
C SER A 171 4.32 2.70 -17.56
N GLY A 172 3.78 2.84 -18.77
CA GLY A 172 3.37 1.72 -19.60
C GLY A 172 1.95 1.23 -19.28
N PRO A 173 1.63 -0.04 -19.63
CA PRO A 173 0.32 -0.63 -19.39
C PRO A 173 0.02 -0.79 -17.89
N LEU A 174 -1.18 -0.38 -17.47
CA LEU A 174 -1.56 -0.35 -16.07
C LEU A 174 -1.95 -1.73 -15.54
N LEU A 175 -2.84 -2.43 -16.26
CA LEU A 175 -3.39 -3.70 -15.81
C LEU A 175 -2.33 -4.78 -15.58
N PRO A 176 -1.35 -5.00 -16.48
CA PRO A 176 -0.27 -5.97 -16.23
C PRO A 176 0.58 -5.66 -15.00
N ALA A 177 0.80 -4.37 -14.69
CA ALA A 177 1.53 -3.96 -13.49
C ALA A 177 0.75 -4.28 -12.21
N VAL A 178 -0.56 -3.99 -12.20
CA VAL A 178 -1.44 -4.33 -11.06
C VAL A 178 -1.55 -5.84 -10.92
N GLN A 179 -1.72 -6.59 -12.02
CA GLN A 179 -1.72 -8.05 -12.03
C GLN A 179 -0.45 -8.63 -11.39
N ALA A 180 0.72 -8.12 -11.76
CA ALA A 180 1.98 -8.56 -11.16
C ALA A 180 2.05 -8.24 -9.66
N SER A 181 1.53 -7.08 -9.25
CA SER A 181 1.50 -6.64 -7.85
C SER A 181 0.63 -7.51 -6.95
N ILE A 182 -0.47 -8.06 -7.46
CA ILE A 182 -1.40 -8.94 -6.72
C ILE A 182 -1.10 -10.43 -6.88
N ALA A 183 -0.07 -10.82 -7.61
CA ALA A 183 0.27 -12.21 -7.88
C ALA A 183 0.81 -12.93 -6.63
N LEU A 184 -0.06 -13.09 -5.62
CA LEU A 184 0.27 -13.71 -4.34
C LEU A 184 0.59 -15.20 -4.53
N PRO A 185 1.82 -15.64 -4.16
CA PRO A 185 2.22 -17.03 -4.30
C PRO A 185 1.27 -17.98 -3.55
N GLY A 186 0.85 -19.06 -4.22
CA GLY A 186 -0.10 -20.02 -3.69
C GLY A 186 -1.56 -19.71 -4.02
N ILE A 187 -1.89 -18.49 -4.44
CA ILE A 187 -3.23 -18.07 -4.88
C ILE A 187 -3.24 -17.83 -6.40
N PHE A 188 -2.32 -16.97 -6.87
CA PHE A 188 -2.25 -16.58 -8.28
C PHE A 188 -0.97 -17.09 -8.94
N GLN A 189 -1.03 -17.26 -10.25
CA GLN A 189 0.16 -17.57 -11.03
C GLN A 189 1.10 -16.36 -11.09
N PRO A 190 2.44 -16.59 -11.05
CA PRO A 190 3.41 -15.54 -11.34
C PRO A 190 3.18 -14.93 -12.73
N VAL A 191 3.39 -13.63 -12.85
CA VAL A 191 3.27 -12.89 -14.11
C VAL A 191 4.62 -12.80 -14.80
N VAL A 192 4.69 -13.20 -16.07
CA VAL A 192 5.91 -13.03 -16.87
C VAL A 192 5.80 -11.74 -17.68
N LEU A 193 6.63 -10.75 -17.35
CA LEU A 193 6.65 -9.46 -18.02
C LEU A 193 8.11 -9.04 -18.29
N ASP A 194 8.42 -8.67 -19.52
CA ASP A 194 9.75 -8.27 -19.96
C ASP A 194 10.87 -9.25 -19.55
N GLY A 195 10.57 -10.56 -19.63
CA GLY A 195 11.51 -11.63 -19.28
C GLY A 195 11.76 -11.80 -17.77
N ARG A 196 10.99 -11.12 -16.93
CA ARG A 196 11.00 -11.25 -15.46
C ARG A 196 9.83 -12.10 -15.01
N VAL A 197 10.02 -12.88 -13.96
CA VAL A 197 8.96 -13.62 -13.26
C VAL A 197 8.58 -12.82 -12.03
N LEU A 198 7.39 -12.23 -12.07
CA LEU A 198 6.90 -11.29 -11.07
C LEU A 198 5.84 -11.94 -10.18
N VAL A 199 5.93 -11.63 -8.91
CA VAL A 199 4.96 -12.01 -7.87
C VAL A 199 4.61 -10.80 -7.01
N ASP A 200 3.70 -10.98 -6.05
CA ASP A 200 3.21 -9.95 -5.15
C ASP A 200 4.35 -9.08 -4.56
N GLY A 201 4.15 -7.77 -4.61
CA GLY A 201 5.14 -6.79 -4.14
C GLY A 201 5.39 -6.83 -2.63
N GLY A 202 4.46 -7.41 -1.86
CA GLY A 202 4.56 -7.54 -0.42
C GLY A 202 5.73 -8.39 0.08
N LEU A 203 6.36 -9.19 -0.79
CA LEU A 203 7.59 -9.92 -0.46
C LEU A 203 8.78 -9.00 -0.19
N VAL A 204 8.83 -7.82 -0.80
CA VAL A 204 9.99 -6.92 -0.73
C VAL A 204 9.63 -5.52 -0.27
N ASN A 205 8.40 -5.05 -0.52
CA ASN A 205 7.93 -3.74 -0.09
C ASN A 205 6.44 -3.75 0.25
N PRO A 206 6.08 -4.24 1.44
CA PRO A 206 4.67 -4.40 1.84
C PRO A 206 3.89 -3.10 1.90
N VAL A 207 4.54 -2.01 2.34
CA VAL A 207 3.94 -0.66 2.42
C VAL A 207 4.95 0.32 1.82
N PRO A 208 4.71 0.84 0.61
CA PRO A 208 5.78 1.45 -0.21
C PRO A 208 5.95 2.97 0.00
N TRP A 209 6.04 3.45 1.25
CA TRP A 209 6.20 4.89 1.53
C TRP A 209 7.57 5.45 1.11
N ASP A 210 8.60 4.60 1.06
CA ASP A 210 9.95 4.94 0.60
C ASP A 210 10.00 5.37 -0.87
N LEU A 211 8.95 5.10 -1.63
CA LEU A 211 8.80 5.53 -3.02
C LEU A 211 8.20 6.93 -3.19
N LEU A 212 7.89 7.64 -2.10
CA LEU A 212 7.21 8.93 -2.12
C LEU A 212 8.14 10.09 -1.72
N THR A 213 9.41 9.99 -2.07
CA THR A 213 10.48 10.94 -1.67
C THR A 213 10.31 12.34 -2.25
N ASP A 214 9.45 12.52 -3.25
CA ASP A 214 9.10 13.80 -3.86
C ASP A 214 7.88 14.48 -3.22
N CYS A 215 7.36 13.92 -2.13
CA CYS A 215 6.26 14.48 -1.35
C CYS A 215 6.76 15.15 -0.07
N ASP A 216 6.02 16.15 0.41
CA ASP A 216 6.38 16.92 1.60
C ASP A 216 5.80 16.27 2.88
N VAL A 217 4.72 15.52 2.75
CA VAL A 217 4.04 14.75 3.81
C VAL A 217 3.67 13.39 3.23
N VAL A 218 4.16 12.31 3.83
CA VAL A 218 3.84 10.94 3.44
C VAL A 218 2.92 10.30 4.46
N VAL A 219 1.75 9.84 3.98
CA VAL A 219 0.79 9.04 4.74
C VAL A 219 0.93 7.59 4.30
N ALA A 220 1.24 6.70 5.22
CA ALA A 220 1.36 5.27 4.97
C ALA A 220 0.24 4.51 5.71
N LEU A 221 -0.54 3.72 4.98
CA LEU A 221 -1.60 2.87 5.51
C LEU A 221 -1.16 1.41 5.44
N ASP A 222 -0.91 0.83 6.60
CA ASP A 222 -0.55 -0.57 6.78
C ASP A 222 -1.79 -1.38 7.17
N VAL A 223 -2.20 -2.30 6.33
CA VAL A 223 -3.37 -3.18 6.52
C VAL A 223 -2.99 -4.65 6.67
N ILE A 224 -1.75 -4.93 7.07
CA ILE A 224 -1.29 -6.31 7.27
C ILE A 224 -2.15 -7.01 8.33
N GLY A 225 -2.61 -6.28 9.36
CA GLY A 225 -3.50 -6.80 10.40
C GLY A 225 -2.80 -7.77 11.35
N GLU A 226 -3.54 -8.28 12.31
CA GLU A 226 -3.04 -9.21 13.33
C GLU A 226 -3.94 -10.44 13.39
N ARG A 227 -3.38 -11.58 13.80
CA ARG A 227 -4.14 -12.79 14.05
C ARG A 227 -3.89 -13.31 15.45
N SER A 228 -4.96 -13.54 16.18
CA SER A 228 -4.92 -14.19 17.49
C SER A 228 -4.74 -15.71 17.32
N ARG A 229 -3.92 -16.29 18.17
CA ARG A 229 -3.79 -17.75 18.23
C ARG A 229 -4.90 -18.33 19.10
N GLU A 230 -5.63 -19.30 18.57
CA GLU A 230 -6.55 -20.12 19.37
C GLU A 230 -5.80 -21.30 20.00
N ASP A 231 -6.11 -21.63 21.27
CA ASP A 231 -5.50 -22.76 21.97
C ASP A 231 -5.89 -24.07 21.27
N GLY A 232 -4.87 -24.83 20.89
CA GLY A 232 -5.05 -26.11 20.20
C GLY A 232 -5.28 -26.03 18.71
N GLU A 233 -5.21 -24.84 18.12
CA GLU A 233 -5.32 -24.65 16.66
C GLU A 233 -4.17 -25.34 15.93
N VAL A 234 -4.52 -26.20 14.97
CA VAL A 234 -3.59 -26.84 14.03
C VAL A 234 -3.70 -26.15 12.69
N LEU A 235 -2.68 -25.39 12.34
CA LEU A 235 -2.62 -24.66 11.07
C LEU A 235 -2.50 -25.61 9.88
N GLY A 236 -3.30 -25.36 8.84
CA GLY A 236 -3.11 -25.98 7.53
C GLY A 236 -1.81 -25.51 6.86
N VAL A 237 -1.32 -26.28 5.88
CA VAL A 237 -0.07 -25.95 5.18
C VAL A 237 -0.13 -24.58 4.53
N LEU A 238 -1.20 -24.29 3.78
CA LEU A 238 -1.37 -23.01 3.08
C LEU A 238 -1.47 -21.85 4.06
N GLU A 239 -2.20 -22.03 5.13
CA GLU A 239 -2.33 -21.03 6.19
C GLU A 239 -1.00 -20.73 6.87
N SER A 240 -0.20 -21.78 7.15
CA SER A 240 1.16 -21.60 7.67
C SER A 240 2.05 -20.81 6.72
N VAL A 241 1.92 -21.01 5.40
CA VAL A 241 2.64 -20.24 4.39
C VAL A 241 2.23 -18.76 4.43
N PHE A 242 0.92 -18.45 4.49
CA PHE A 242 0.44 -17.08 4.55
C PHE A 242 0.82 -16.37 5.84
N LEU A 243 0.74 -17.04 6.99
CA LEU A 243 1.19 -16.46 8.25
C LEU A 243 2.70 -16.22 8.28
N SER A 244 3.49 -17.12 7.67
CA SER A 244 4.94 -16.93 7.53
C SER A 244 5.25 -15.72 6.63
N PHE A 245 4.49 -15.56 5.54
CA PHE A 245 4.60 -14.41 4.66
C PHE A 245 4.24 -13.11 5.40
N GLN A 246 3.14 -13.11 6.14
CA GLN A 246 2.72 -11.98 6.96
C GLN A 246 3.78 -11.60 8.00
N ALA A 247 4.33 -12.58 8.73
CA ALA A 247 5.38 -12.33 9.72
C ALA A 247 6.64 -11.71 9.09
N ALA A 248 7.02 -12.15 7.88
CA ALA A 248 8.12 -11.55 7.14
C ALA A 248 7.81 -10.11 6.70
N GLN A 249 6.59 -9.84 6.25
CA GLN A 249 6.14 -8.47 5.90
C GLN A 249 6.18 -7.54 7.11
N GLU A 250 5.68 -7.98 8.27
CA GLU A 250 5.72 -7.20 9.51
C GLU A 250 7.16 -6.86 9.93
N ALA A 251 8.06 -7.86 9.89
CA ALA A 251 9.47 -7.62 10.20
C ALA A 251 10.13 -6.61 9.25
N LEU A 252 9.79 -6.64 7.94
CA LEU A 252 10.27 -5.68 6.96
C LEU A 252 9.73 -4.26 7.24
N VAL A 253 8.46 -4.14 7.56
CA VAL A 253 7.82 -2.85 7.89
C VAL A 253 8.43 -2.27 9.15
N GLU A 254 8.56 -3.06 10.21
CA GLU A 254 9.18 -2.63 11.46
C GLU A 254 10.61 -2.13 11.27
N GLU A 255 11.43 -2.84 10.49
CA GLU A 255 12.80 -2.40 10.23
C GLU A 255 12.85 -1.11 9.44
N ARG A 256 11.98 -0.95 8.43
CA ARG A 256 11.88 0.29 7.66
C ARG A 256 11.39 1.47 8.48
N LEU A 257 10.43 1.25 9.40
CA LEU A 257 9.97 2.28 10.33
C LEU A 257 11.09 2.78 11.26
N ARG A 258 12.00 1.88 11.68
CA ARG A 258 13.17 2.26 12.48
C ARG A 258 14.16 3.11 11.69
N LEU A 259 14.32 2.84 10.40
CA LEU A 259 15.30 3.52 9.53
C LEU A 259 14.80 4.86 9.00
N ALA A 260 13.59 4.90 8.48
CA ALA A 260 13.00 6.07 7.81
C ALA A 260 11.46 6.03 7.89
N PRO A 261 10.86 6.42 9.01
CA PRO A 261 9.41 6.44 9.14
C PRO A 261 8.79 7.51 8.25
N PRO A 262 7.55 7.29 7.75
CA PRO A 262 6.77 8.34 7.10
C PRO A 262 6.29 9.37 8.13
N GLU A 263 5.82 10.56 7.67
CA GLU A 263 5.27 11.60 8.56
C GLU A 263 4.01 11.15 9.29
N LEU A 264 3.24 10.25 8.68
CA LEU A 264 2.06 9.65 9.29
C LEU A 264 1.96 8.17 8.89
N TYR A 265 2.18 7.29 9.86
CA TYR A 265 1.99 5.85 9.71
C TYR A 265 0.74 5.43 10.46
N ILE A 266 -0.17 4.76 9.78
CA ILE A 266 -1.45 4.31 10.33
C ILE A 266 -1.58 2.81 10.09
N LYS A 267 -1.76 2.07 11.18
CA LYS A 267 -2.07 0.64 11.17
C LYS A 267 -3.43 0.44 11.85
N PRO A 268 -4.53 0.35 11.09
CA PRO A 268 -5.84 0.07 11.68
C PRO A 268 -5.83 -1.28 12.41
N PRO A 269 -6.53 -1.39 13.55
CA PRO A 269 -6.54 -2.61 14.36
C PRO A 269 -7.42 -3.70 13.73
N ILE A 270 -6.96 -4.26 12.60
CA ILE A 270 -7.65 -5.35 11.91
C ILE A 270 -7.20 -6.67 12.51
N HIS A 271 -8.14 -7.38 13.15
CA HIS A 271 -7.87 -8.65 13.82
C HIS A 271 -8.69 -9.78 13.20
N ASP A 272 -8.09 -10.97 13.15
CA ASP A 272 -8.73 -12.25 12.83
C ASP A 272 -9.46 -12.29 11.48
N ILE A 273 -8.97 -11.50 10.52
CA ILE A 273 -9.39 -11.52 9.12
C ILE A 273 -8.33 -12.26 8.30
N ARG A 274 -8.71 -13.32 7.60
CA ARG A 274 -7.83 -14.04 6.69
C ARG A 274 -7.62 -13.27 5.39
N VAL A 275 -6.58 -13.63 4.65
CA VAL A 275 -6.18 -12.95 3.40
C VAL A 275 -7.27 -12.97 2.32
N LEU A 276 -8.19 -13.93 2.36
CA LEU A 276 -9.27 -14.11 1.39
C LEU A 276 -10.69 -13.85 1.94
N ASP A 277 -10.82 -13.40 3.19
CA ASP A 277 -12.12 -13.14 3.84
C ASP A 277 -12.81 -11.85 3.33
N PHE A 278 -12.87 -11.65 2.01
CA PHE A 278 -13.50 -10.46 1.40
C PHE A 278 -14.99 -10.32 1.76
N HIS A 279 -15.67 -11.43 2.03
CA HIS A 279 -17.07 -11.44 2.48
C HIS A 279 -17.29 -10.77 3.85
N ARG A 280 -16.22 -10.55 4.64
CA ARG A 280 -16.27 -9.86 5.94
C ARG A 280 -16.04 -8.35 5.81
N ALA A 281 -16.36 -7.76 4.66
CA ALA A 281 -16.13 -6.34 4.37
C ALA A 281 -16.69 -5.40 5.45
N GLY A 282 -17.93 -5.62 5.91
CA GLY A 282 -18.56 -4.81 6.96
C GLY A 282 -17.75 -4.81 8.25
N GLU A 283 -17.25 -5.96 8.68
CA GLU A 283 -16.43 -6.10 9.88
C GLU A 283 -15.08 -5.40 9.74
N ILE A 284 -14.44 -5.52 8.57
CA ILE A 284 -13.17 -4.83 8.27
C ILE A 284 -13.36 -3.32 8.35
N TYR A 285 -14.44 -2.79 7.79
CA TYR A 285 -14.75 -1.36 7.87
C TYR A 285 -14.97 -0.91 9.32
N ASP A 286 -15.68 -1.71 10.13
CA ASP A 286 -15.93 -1.40 11.54
C ASP A 286 -14.63 -1.40 12.35
N GLN A 287 -13.76 -2.36 12.13
CA GLN A 287 -12.45 -2.44 12.78
C GLN A 287 -11.52 -1.28 12.35
N ALA A 288 -11.67 -0.74 11.14
CA ALA A 288 -10.86 0.38 10.65
C ALA A 288 -11.26 1.74 11.26
N LYS A 289 -12.51 1.89 11.76
CA LYS A 289 -13.07 3.19 12.24
C LYS A 289 -12.17 3.94 13.25
N PRO A 290 -11.58 3.31 14.28
CA PRO A 290 -10.76 4.05 15.25
C PRO A 290 -9.58 4.77 14.58
N ALA A 291 -8.93 4.15 13.60
CA ALA A 291 -7.77 4.71 12.92
C ALA A 291 -8.11 5.86 11.95
N LEU A 292 -9.38 6.03 11.56
CA LEU A 292 -9.81 7.19 10.77
C LEU A 292 -9.63 8.50 11.54
N GLN A 293 -9.82 8.49 12.86
CA GLN A 293 -9.59 9.67 13.68
C GLN A 293 -8.11 10.03 13.75
N GLU A 294 -7.24 9.03 13.78
CA GLU A 294 -5.79 9.23 13.74
C GLU A 294 -5.36 9.90 12.43
N LEU A 295 -5.89 9.43 11.28
CA LEU A 295 -5.66 10.07 9.99
C LEU A 295 -6.14 11.53 10.00
N ARG A 296 -7.36 11.78 10.46
CA ARG A 296 -7.94 13.13 10.51
C ARG A 296 -7.09 14.09 11.33
N TRP A 297 -6.67 13.69 12.52
CA TRP A 297 -5.85 14.53 13.40
C TRP A 297 -4.42 14.70 12.87
N GLY A 298 -3.85 13.62 12.31
CA GLY A 298 -2.54 13.65 11.69
C GLY A 298 -2.48 14.64 10.53
N LEU A 299 -3.43 14.55 9.59
CA LEU A 299 -3.54 15.47 8.46
C LEU A 299 -3.77 16.91 8.91
N LYS A 300 -4.69 17.14 9.85
CA LYS A 300 -4.92 18.49 10.39
C LYS A 300 -3.67 19.11 11.02
N ARG A 301 -2.85 18.30 11.69
CA ARG A 301 -1.59 18.77 12.30
C ARG A 301 -0.52 19.07 11.25
N LEU A 302 -0.46 18.28 10.17
CA LEU A 302 0.61 18.35 9.17
C LEU A 302 0.31 19.35 8.05
N LEU A 303 -0.96 19.57 7.74
CA LEU A 303 -1.37 20.44 6.65
C LEU A 303 -1.88 21.81 7.09
N GLY A 304 -2.21 21.98 8.38
CA GLY A 304 -2.64 23.24 9.01
C GLY A 304 -4.13 23.23 9.24
#